data_4aff449f9076d2a2d116e98b073e6599
#
_entry.id   4aff449f9076d2a2d116e98b073e6599
#
_cell.length_a   1.000
_cell.length_b   1.000
_cell.length_c   1.000
_cell.angle_alpha   90.00
_cell.angle_beta   90.00
_cell.angle_gamma   90.00
#
_symmetry.space_group_name_H-M   'P 1'
#
loop_
_entity.id
_entity.type
_entity.pdbx_description
1 polymer ?
#
loop_
_entity_poly.entity_id
_entity_poly.type
_entity_poly.pdbx_seq_one_letter_code
_entity_poly.pdbx_strand_id
1 'polypeptide(L)'
;MLIGPGAGSGKKIKKITKLILKKVKYVVLDADALTCFKNDLQKLYSLLDKNKIITPHTSEFHKIFPKIKKNITNIKKIKEARKLIKSNIILKGPNTLILSYDKNIVVNYHSSPELAVIGSGDV
;
A
#
# COMPACT_ATOMS: atom_id res chain seq x y z
N MET A 1 -5.39 11.86 3.79
CA MET A 1 -6.02 11.14 4.91
C MET A 1 -5.37 9.79 5.10
N LEU A 2 -5.05 9.42 6.31
CA LEU A 2 -4.48 8.11 6.64
C LEU A 2 -5.55 7.21 7.24
N ILE A 3 -5.67 6.00 6.72
CA ILE A 3 -6.61 5.00 7.21
C ILE A 3 -5.85 3.70 7.46
N GLY A 4 -6.11 3.04 8.56
CA GLY A 4 -5.62 1.69 8.76
C GLY A 4 -5.12 1.37 10.14
N PRO A 5 -4.10 2.06 10.66
CA PRO A 5 -3.55 1.67 11.96
C PRO A 5 -4.61 1.74 13.06
N GLY A 6 -4.86 0.61 13.72
CA GLY A 6 -5.82 0.54 14.80
C GLY A 6 -7.28 0.68 14.43
N ALA A 7 -7.62 0.64 13.13
CA ALA A 7 -8.99 0.81 12.68
C ALA A 7 -9.86 -0.44 12.87
N GLY A 8 -9.25 -1.57 13.20
CA GLY A 8 -9.97 -2.82 13.30
C GLY A 8 -10.09 -3.53 11.96
N SER A 9 -10.88 -4.58 11.90
CA SER A 9 -11.04 -5.39 10.71
C SER A 9 -12.50 -5.66 10.42
N GLY A 10 -12.77 -6.25 9.25
CA GLY A 10 -14.11 -6.72 8.88
C GLY A 10 -14.89 -5.77 8.00
N LYS A 11 -16.18 -6.02 7.94
CA LYS A 11 -17.07 -5.33 6.99
C LYS A 11 -17.19 -3.83 7.24
N LYS A 12 -17.12 -3.43 8.50
CA LYS A 12 -17.28 -2.01 8.87
C LYS A 12 -16.14 -1.15 8.35
N ILE A 13 -14.89 -1.58 8.57
CA ILE A 13 -13.73 -0.83 8.07
C ILE A 13 -13.68 -0.84 6.54
N LYS A 14 -14.07 -1.94 5.92
CA LYS A 14 -14.13 -2.03 4.47
C LYS A 14 -15.12 -1.02 3.88
N LYS A 15 -16.31 -0.91 4.48
CA LYS A 15 -17.35 0.01 4.03
C LYS A 15 -16.91 1.46 4.16
N ILE A 16 -16.31 1.82 5.29
CA ILE A 16 -15.81 3.17 5.54
C ILE A 16 -14.67 3.49 4.56
N THR A 17 -13.75 2.56 4.36
CA THR A 17 -12.61 2.76 3.46
C THR A 17 -13.08 2.98 2.02
N LYS A 18 -14.06 2.20 1.55
CA LYS A 18 -14.63 2.41 0.22
C LYS A 18 -15.18 3.82 0.06
N LEU A 19 -15.91 4.29 1.05
CA LEU A 19 -16.53 5.61 1.00
C LEU A 19 -15.47 6.70 0.94
N ILE A 20 -14.44 6.60 1.77
CA ILE A 20 -13.35 7.57 1.81
C ILE A 20 -12.58 7.58 0.49
N LEU A 21 -12.26 6.40 -0.06
CA LEU A 21 -11.55 6.32 -1.34
C LEU A 21 -12.31 6.97 -2.49
N LYS A 22 -13.63 6.95 -2.43
CA LYS A 22 -14.46 7.60 -3.46
C LYS A 22 -14.55 9.10 -3.28
N LYS A 23 -14.52 9.59 -2.05
CA LYS A 23 -14.81 11.01 -1.75
C LYS A 23 -13.57 11.85 -1.50
N VAL A 24 -12.50 11.26 -0.98
CA VAL A 24 -11.28 11.98 -0.63
C VAL A 24 -10.23 11.76 -1.70
N LYS A 25 -9.63 12.84 -2.18
CA LYS A 25 -8.66 12.77 -3.27
C LYS A 25 -7.35 12.10 -2.84
N TYR A 26 -6.75 12.56 -1.74
CA TYR A 26 -5.46 12.06 -1.27
C TYR A 26 -5.65 11.18 -0.05
N VAL A 27 -5.38 9.90 -0.20
CA VAL A 27 -5.57 8.91 0.87
C VAL A 27 -4.36 7.99 0.96
N VAL A 28 -3.92 7.70 2.19
CA VAL A 28 -2.90 6.70 2.49
C VAL A 28 -3.60 5.53 3.17
N LEU A 29 -3.45 4.34 2.60
CA LEU A 29 -4.02 3.11 3.14
C LEU A 29 -2.94 2.25 3.76
N ASP A 30 -3.14 1.83 5.00
CA ASP A 30 -2.22 1.00 5.75
C ASP A 30 -2.97 -0.09 6.51
N ALA A 31 -2.26 -1.14 6.89
CA ALA A 31 -2.76 -2.19 7.78
C ALA A 31 -4.18 -2.70 7.42
N ASP A 32 -5.11 -2.58 8.36
CA ASP A 32 -6.46 -3.15 8.21
C ASP A 32 -7.26 -2.54 7.05
N ALA A 33 -6.95 -1.29 6.68
CA ALA A 33 -7.60 -0.66 5.53
C ALA A 33 -7.23 -1.35 4.23
N LEU A 34 -6.07 -1.97 4.16
CA LEU A 34 -5.66 -2.78 3.02
C LEU A 34 -6.21 -4.19 3.09
N THR A 35 -5.99 -4.86 4.22
CA THR A 35 -6.30 -6.29 4.34
C THR A 35 -7.79 -6.58 4.44
N CYS A 36 -8.61 -5.59 4.77
CA CYS A 36 -10.06 -5.78 4.76
C CYS A 36 -10.61 -6.11 3.36
N PHE A 37 -9.85 -5.84 2.32
CA PHE A 37 -10.22 -6.15 0.93
C PHE A 37 -9.72 -7.51 0.45
N LYS A 38 -9.10 -8.32 1.30
CA LYS A 38 -8.49 -9.59 0.87
C LYS A 38 -9.42 -10.52 0.11
N ASN A 39 -10.73 -10.43 0.37
CA ASN A 39 -11.74 -11.24 -0.33
C ASN A 39 -12.46 -10.47 -1.44
N ASP A 40 -12.01 -9.24 -1.74
CA ASP A 40 -12.65 -8.38 -2.73
C ASP A 40 -11.59 -7.49 -3.38
N LEU A 41 -10.55 -8.11 -3.91
CA LEU A 41 -9.36 -7.41 -4.39
C LEU A 41 -9.64 -6.57 -5.63
N GLN A 42 -10.53 -7.02 -6.51
CA GLN A 42 -10.87 -6.24 -7.69
C GLN A 42 -11.49 -4.90 -7.31
N LYS A 43 -12.26 -4.87 -6.24
CA LYS A 43 -12.83 -3.62 -5.74
C LYS A 43 -11.75 -2.69 -5.22
N LEU A 44 -10.79 -3.22 -4.45
CA LEU A 44 -9.67 -2.43 -3.98
C LEU A 44 -8.90 -1.84 -5.16
N TYR A 45 -8.55 -2.67 -6.14
CA TYR A 45 -7.77 -2.23 -7.30
C TYR A 45 -8.49 -1.12 -8.06
N SER A 46 -9.81 -1.23 -8.20
CA SER A 46 -10.61 -0.24 -8.92
C SER A 46 -10.71 1.11 -8.21
N LEU A 47 -10.52 1.13 -6.89
CA LEU A 47 -10.62 2.34 -6.08
C LEU A 47 -9.29 3.08 -5.94
N LEU A 48 -8.18 2.44 -6.30
CA LEU A 48 -6.85 3.04 -6.19
C LEU A 48 -6.52 3.81 -7.45
N ASP A 49 -5.94 5.00 -7.29
CA ASP A 49 -5.53 5.86 -8.39
C ASP A 49 -4.21 6.57 -8.04
N LYS A 50 -3.77 7.46 -8.92
CA LYS A 50 -2.48 8.17 -8.77
C LYS A 50 -2.40 9.05 -7.51
N ASN A 51 -3.53 9.37 -6.91
CA ASN A 51 -3.59 10.21 -5.72
C ASN A 51 -3.64 9.40 -4.43
N LYS A 52 -3.62 8.08 -4.53
CA LYS A 52 -3.64 7.18 -3.38
C LYS A 52 -2.26 6.59 -3.14
N ILE A 53 -1.98 6.23 -1.90
CA ILE A 53 -0.74 5.57 -1.50
C ILE A 53 -1.12 4.35 -0.68
N ILE A 54 -0.53 3.21 -1.01
CA ILE A 54 -0.65 2.03 -0.16
C ILE A 54 0.71 1.75 0.48
N THR A 55 0.70 1.33 1.74
CA THR A 55 1.93 1.17 2.52
C THR A 55 2.03 -0.22 3.17
N PRO A 56 1.91 -1.30 2.40
CA PRO A 56 1.94 -2.65 2.96
C PRO A 56 3.35 -3.05 3.40
N HIS A 57 3.44 -3.80 4.50
CA HIS A 57 4.62 -4.60 4.73
C HIS A 57 4.49 -5.92 3.94
N THR A 58 5.53 -6.74 3.93
CA THR A 58 5.58 -7.93 3.06
C THR A 58 4.37 -8.84 3.23
N SER A 59 3.97 -9.11 4.47
CA SER A 59 2.83 -9.97 4.75
C SER A 59 1.51 -9.38 4.21
N GLU A 60 1.29 -8.10 4.43
CA GLU A 60 0.10 -7.40 3.90
C GLU A 60 0.12 -7.37 2.38
N PHE A 61 1.28 -7.14 1.80
CA PHE A 61 1.45 -7.12 0.35
C PHE A 61 0.95 -8.42 -0.28
N HIS A 62 1.33 -9.57 0.28
CA HIS A 62 0.91 -10.85 -0.28
C HIS A 62 -0.56 -11.17 -0.03
N LYS A 63 -1.19 -10.52 0.94
CA LYS A 63 -2.64 -10.66 1.15
C LYS A 63 -3.43 -9.89 0.09
N ILE A 64 -2.92 -8.76 -0.36
CA ILE A 64 -3.61 -7.94 -1.37
C ILE A 64 -3.14 -8.22 -2.80
N PHE A 65 -1.99 -8.87 -2.96
CA PHE A 65 -1.48 -9.31 -4.26
C PHE A 65 -1.13 -10.79 -4.22
N PRO A 66 -2.11 -11.68 -4.01
CA PRO A 66 -1.85 -13.11 -3.82
C PRO A 66 -1.27 -13.82 -5.04
N LYS A 67 -1.43 -13.24 -6.23
CA LYS A 67 -0.92 -13.84 -7.46
C LYS A 67 0.54 -13.51 -7.73
N ILE A 68 1.11 -12.55 -7.02
CA ILE A 68 2.52 -12.19 -7.17
C ILE A 68 3.37 -13.21 -6.42
N LYS A 69 4.41 -13.73 -7.08
CA LYS A 69 5.29 -14.74 -6.50
C LYS A 69 6.02 -14.19 -5.28
N LYS A 70 6.19 -15.05 -4.27
CA LYS A 70 6.88 -14.68 -3.03
C LYS A 70 8.40 -14.79 -3.15
N ASN A 71 8.90 -15.59 -4.07
CA ASN A 71 10.32 -15.90 -4.20
C ASN A 71 11.05 -15.00 -5.20
N ILE A 72 10.53 -13.83 -5.47
CA ILE A 72 11.19 -12.84 -6.32
C ILE A 72 11.63 -11.65 -5.46
N THR A 73 12.48 -10.79 -6.01
CA THR A 73 12.95 -9.62 -5.27
C THR A 73 11.81 -8.65 -4.99
N ASN A 74 11.96 -7.83 -3.95
CA ASN A 74 10.93 -6.84 -3.61
C ASN A 74 10.74 -5.81 -4.71
N ILE A 75 11.81 -5.47 -5.43
CA ILE A 75 11.72 -4.57 -6.58
C ILE A 75 10.82 -5.18 -7.66
N LYS A 76 11.00 -6.46 -7.96
CA LYS A 76 10.14 -7.15 -8.92
C LYS A 76 8.69 -7.24 -8.43
N LYS A 77 8.50 -7.45 -7.12
CA LYS A 77 7.16 -7.52 -6.53
C LYS A 77 6.38 -6.23 -6.76
N ILE A 78 6.98 -5.07 -6.48
CA ILE A 78 6.25 -3.80 -6.64
C ILE A 78 6.06 -3.45 -8.11
N LYS A 79 6.98 -3.85 -8.99
CA LYS A 79 6.78 -3.66 -10.43
C LYS A 79 5.61 -4.52 -10.95
N GLU A 80 5.46 -5.73 -10.42
CA GLU A 80 4.29 -6.56 -10.75
C GLU A 80 3.00 -5.96 -10.22
N ALA A 81 3.03 -5.41 -8.99
CA ALA A 81 1.86 -4.76 -8.42
C ALA A 81 1.44 -3.53 -9.24
N ARG A 82 2.41 -2.80 -9.84
CA ARG A 82 2.12 -1.66 -10.69
C ARG A 82 1.24 -2.04 -11.87
N LYS A 83 1.36 -3.26 -12.36
CA LYS A 83 0.53 -3.73 -13.48
C LYS A 83 -0.92 -3.94 -13.06
N LEU A 84 -1.18 -4.08 -11.76
CA LEU A 84 -2.51 -4.37 -11.23
C LEU A 84 -3.22 -3.13 -10.71
N ILE A 85 -2.46 -2.14 -10.23
CA ILE A 85 -3.03 -0.93 -9.63
C ILE A 85 -2.35 0.33 -10.16
N LYS A 86 -3.09 1.43 -10.13
CA LYS A 86 -2.60 2.74 -10.56
C LYS A 86 -2.44 3.66 -9.35
N SER A 87 -1.56 3.25 -8.44
CA SER A 87 -1.38 3.93 -7.15
C SER A 87 0.09 3.98 -6.81
N ASN A 88 0.45 4.86 -5.88
CA ASN A 88 1.79 4.88 -5.31
C ASN A 88 1.91 3.75 -4.30
N ILE A 89 3.06 3.08 -4.27
CA ILE A 89 3.27 1.92 -3.42
C ILE A 89 4.52 2.13 -2.57
N ILE A 90 4.37 1.95 -1.26
CA ILE A 90 5.50 1.90 -0.33
C ILE A 90 5.51 0.50 0.28
N LEU A 91 6.47 -0.32 -0.13
CA LEU A 91 6.61 -1.67 0.43
C LEU A 91 7.57 -1.60 1.61
N LYS A 92 7.04 -1.76 2.82
CA LYS A 92 7.82 -1.69 4.05
C LYS A 92 8.56 -3.00 4.31
N GLY A 93 9.79 -2.89 4.81
CA GLY A 93 10.62 -4.03 5.13
C GLY A 93 11.95 -3.55 5.68
N PRO A 94 12.95 -4.44 5.84
CA PRO A 94 14.30 -4.02 6.24
C PRO A 94 14.85 -2.93 5.32
N ASN A 95 14.55 -3.04 4.03
CA ASN A 95 14.78 -1.99 3.05
C ASN A 95 13.43 -1.58 2.49
N THR A 96 13.02 -0.35 2.76
CA THR A 96 11.74 0.15 2.27
C THR A 96 11.85 0.59 0.82
N LEU A 97 10.94 0.13 -0.03
CA LEU A 97 10.90 0.48 -1.44
C LEU A 97 9.72 1.37 -1.73
N ILE A 98 9.95 2.41 -2.52
CA ILE A 98 8.93 3.36 -2.93
C ILE A 98 8.81 3.36 -4.44
N LEU A 99 7.61 3.17 -4.96
CA LEU A 99 7.31 3.27 -6.38
C LEU A 99 6.25 4.34 -6.59
N SER A 100 6.68 5.46 -7.17
CA SER A 100 5.77 6.55 -7.51
C SER A 100 5.03 6.23 -8.80
N TYR A 101 3.74 6.51 -8.83
CA TYR A 101 2.92 6.20 -10.00
C TYR A 101 3.36 6.97 -11.24
N ASP A 102 3.46 8.29 -11.13
CA ASP A 102 3.70 9.16 -12.29
C ASP A 102 5.15 9.13 -12.76
N LYS A 103 6.10 8.96 -11.86
CA LYS A 103 7.52 8.98 -12.17
C LYS A 103 8.12 7.60 -12.36
N ASN A 104 7.39 6.56 -11.98
CA ASN A 104 7.82 5.16 -12.06
C ASN A 104 9.21 4.95 -11.44
N ILE A 105 9.50 5.66 -10.34
CA ILE A 105 10.78 5.61 -9.64
C ILE A 105 10.69 4.62 -8.49
N VAL A 106 11.70 3.74 -8.39
CA VAL A 106 11.85 2.83 -7.27
C VAL A 106 13.02 3.32 -6.43
N VAL A 107 12.76 3.63 -5.18
CA VAL A 107 13.78 4.12 -4.24
C VAL A 107 13.90 3.13 -3.10
N ASN A 108 15.13 2.74 -2.76
CA ASN A 108 15.41 1.80 -1.69
C ASN A 108 16.02 2.57 -0.51
N TYR A 109 15.31 2.56 0.62
CA TYR A 109 15.79 3.18 1.85
C TYR A 109 16.11 2.09 2.87
N HIS A 110 17.30 2.16 3.47
CA HIS A 110 17.62 1.33 4.61
C HIS A 110 16.93 1.88 5.85
N SER A 111 16.34 0.99 6.64
CA SER A 111 15.79 1.37 7.93
C SER A 111 16.93 1.71 8.87
N SER A 112 16.96 2.95 9.35
CA SER A 112 17.91 3.38 10.35
C SER A 112 17.18 4.29 11.33
N PRO A 113 17.68 4.44 12.58
CA PRO A 113 17.06 5.35 13.54
C PRO A 113 16.96 6.78 13.00
N GLU A 114 17.96 7.25 12.27
CA GLU A 114 17.96 8.59 11.70
C GLU A 114 16.84 8.75 10.68
N LEU A 115 16.66 7.78 9.80
CA LEU A 115 15.60 7.85 8.81
C LEU A 115 14.22 7.78 9.45
N ALA A 116 14.08 6.99 10.51
CA ALA A 116 12.83 6.90 11.24
C ALA A 116 12.45 8.24 11.87
N VAL A 117 13.45 8.98 12.35
CA VAL A 117 13.23 10.30 12.96
C VAL A 117 12.87 11.36 11.92
N ILE A 118 13.39 11.26 10.72
CA ILE A 118 13.17 12.25 9.67
C ILE A 118 11.81 12.06 8.98
N GLY A 119 10.88 11.39 9.62
CA GLY A 119 9.53 11.29 9.11
C GLY A 119 9.34 10.20 8.07
N SER A 120 10.19 9.23 8.07
CA SER A 120 9.99 8.06 7.24
C SER A 120 8.69 7.38 7.67
N GLY A 121 7.84 7.08 6.72
CA GLY A 121 6.53 6.58 7.02
C GLY A 121 5.47 7.67 7.22
N ASP A 122 5.88 8.90 7.39
CA ASP A 122 4.96 10.04 7.49
C ASP A 122 4.80 10.73 6.14
N VAL A 123 5.39 10.20 5.17
CA VAL A 123 5.42 10.79 3.83
C VAL A 123 4.09 10.68 3.12
#